data_ba37ab8cc7fa512094c987e02496cde3
#
_entry.id   ba37ab8cc7fa512094c987e02496cde3
#
_cell.length_a   1.000
_cell.length_b   1.000
_cell.length_c   1.000
_cell.angle_alpha   90.00
_cell.angle_beta   90.00
_cell.angle_gamma   90.00
#
_symmetry.space_group_name_H-M   'P 1'
#
loop_
_entity.id
_entity.type
_entity.pdbx_description
1 polymer ?
#
loop_
_entity_poly.entity_id
_entity_poly.type
_entity_poly.pdbx_seq_one_letter_code
_entity_poly.pdbx_strand_id
1 'polypeptide(L)'
;MASQFKPEWEAKNVKVHESAYVDDPEMAIGPGSRIWHFSHILTGCRIGANSTFGQNVVVGPDVIVGDNCKIQNNVSLYKGVRLEDGVFCGPSCVFTNVNNPRSEIERKSEFRETIVRRGASIGANVTIVCGHELGQYCFIAAGAVVTGNVPDYALMAGVPAKRIGWMSRTGQRLGRDLVCPETGERYRETADGQLEPL
;
A
#
# COMPACT_ATOMS: atom_id res chain seq x y z
N MET A 1 -8.83 15.97 -26.65
CA MET A 1 -8.51 16.24 -25.23
C MET A 1 -7.07 16.71 -25.20
N ALA A 2 -6.78 17.84 -24.55
CA ALA A 2 -5.40 18.29 -24.41
C ALA A 2 -4.62 17.26 -23.60
N SER A 3 -3.41 16.93 -24.05
CA SER A 3 -2.47 16.09 -23.31
C SER A 3 -2.28 16.71 -21.92
N GLN A 4 -2.45 15.94 -20.85
CA GLN A 4 -2.16 16.37 -19.49
C GLN A 4 -0.65 16.44 -19.21
N PHE A 5 0.14 16.29 -20.27
CA PHE A 5 1.59 16.39 -20.21
C PHE A 5 2.03 17.75 -19.66
N LYS A 6 2.89 17.73 -18.64
CA LYS A 6 3.46 18.93 -18.05
C LYS A 6 4.98 18.91 -18.18
N PRO A 7 5.59 20.02 -18.62
CA PRO A 7 7.05 20.15 -18.70
C PRO A 7 7.77 19.84 -17.38
N GLU A 8 7.12 20.16 -16.26
CA GLU A 8 7.65 19.93 -14.91
C GLU A 8 7.75 18.45 -14.56
N TRP A 9 6.82 17.63 -15.07
CA TRP A 9 6.86 16.18 -14.89
C TRP A 9 8.01 15.56 -15.68
N GLU A 10 8.28 16.07 -16.88
CA GLU A 10 9.42 15.64 -17.70
C GLU A 10 10.75 15.96 -17.00
N ALA A 11 10.91 17.18 -16.48
CA ALA A 11 12.10 17.61 -15.75
C ALA A 11 12.38 16.75 -14.52
N LYS A 12 11.32 16.19 -13.90
CA LYS A 12 11.39 15.28 -12.75
C LYS A 12 11.40 13.79 -13.15
N ASN A 13 11.44 13.47 -14.45
CA ASN A 13 11.29 12.11 -14.98
C ASN A 13 10.00 11.40 -14.45
N VAL A 14 8.93 12.16 -14.24
CA VAL A 14 7.60 11.62 -13.93
C VAL A 14 6.92 11.22 -15.23
N LYS A 15 6.42 9.99 -15.30
CA LYS A 15 5.74 9.46 -16.49
C LYS A 15 4.27 9.23 -16.19
N VAL A 16 3.41 9.97 -16.85
CA VAL A 16 1.96 9.79 -16.80
C VAL A 16 1.49 9.34 -18.18
N HIS A 17 0.85 8.16 -18.24
CA HIS A 17 0.32 7.65 -19.50
C HIS A 17 -0.82 8.55 -20.01
N GLU A 18 -0.93 8.73 -21.32
CA GLU A 18 -1.91 9.63 -21.94
C GLU A 18 -3.38 9.31 -21.58
N SER A 19 -3.70 8.05 -21.29
CA SER A 19 -5.02 7.62 -20.82
C SER A 19 -5.23 7.73 -19.32
N ALA A 20 -4.20 8.08 -18.55
CA ALA A 20 -4.34 8.34 -17.12
C ALA A 20 -4.85 9.77 -16.86
N TYR A 21 -5.51 9.97 -15.74
CA TYR A 21 -6.03 11.27 -15.35
C TYR A 21 -5.50 11.71 -13.98
N VAL A 22 -5.06 12.96 -13.88
CA VAL A 22 -4.59 13.58 -12.64
C VAL A 22 -5.42 14.86 -12.44
N ASP A 23 -6.28 14.90 -11.41
CA ASP A 23 -7.23 15.99 -11.18
C ASP A 23 -6.54 17.34 -10.95
N ASP A 24 -5.49 17.30 -10.14
CA ASP A 24 -4.72 18.48 -9.79
C ASP A 24 -3.31 18.37 -10.36
N PRO A 25 -3.05 19.08 -11.45
CA PRO A 25 -1.75 19.05 -12.09
C PRO A 25 -0.62 19.71 -11.26
N GLU A 26 -0.94 20.55 -10.30
CA GLU A 26 0.03 21.13 -9.35
C GLU A 26 0.33 20.18 -8.18
N MET A 27 -0.30 19.02 -8.15
CA MET A 27 -0.13 17.99 -7.14
C MET A 27 1.35 17.58 -7.02
N ALA A 28 1.79 17.33 -5.78
CA ALA A 28 3.12 16.84 -5.50
C ALA A 28 3.25 15.36 -5.95
N ILE A 29 3.86 15.15 -7.13
CA ILE A 29 4.32 13.84 -7.61
C ILE A 29 5.84 13.85 -7.60
N GLY A 30 6.41 12.93 -6.81
CA GLY A 30 7.86 12.79 -6.65
C GLY A 30 8.56 12.30 -7.91
N PRO A 31 9.85 12.64 -8.08
CA PRO A 31 10.62 12.32 -9.28
C PRO A 31 10.70 10.80 -9.53
N GLY A 32 10.75 10.41 -10.79
CA GLY A 32 10.87 9.02 -11.22
C GLY A 32 9.58 8.18 -11.11
N SER A 33 8.49 8.76 -10.62
CA SER A 33 7.23 8.04 -10.46
C SER A 33 6.52 7.82 -11.80
N ARG A 34 5.73 6.74 -11.88
CA ARG A 34 5.07 6.28 -13.11
C ARG A 34 3.61 5.97 -12.86
N ILE A 35 2.72 6.54 -13.68
CA ILE A 35 1.28 6.33 -13.63
C ILE A 35 0.86 5.73 -14.98
N TRP A 36 0.39 4.49 -14.93
CA TRP A 36 0.07 3.72 -16.13
C TRP A 36 -1.39 3.92 -16.59
N HIS A 37 -1.77 3.17 -17.61
CA HIS A 37 -3.02 3.30 -18.36
C HIS A 37 -4.26 3.35 -17.46
N PHE A 38 -5.20 4.24 -17.81
CA PHE A 38 -6.52 4.34 -17.20
C PHE A 38 -6.54 4.56 -15.69
N SER A 39 -5.42 4.99 -15.12
CA SER A 39 -5.35 5.32 -13.69
C SER A 39 -5.87 6.72 -13.45
N HIS A 40 -6.46 6.93 -12.26
CA HIS A 40 -7.00 8.22 -11.85
C HIS A 40 -6.42 8.63 -10.48
N ILE A 41 -5.71 9.75 -10.46
CA ILE A 41 -5.17 10.35 -9.24
C ILE A 41 -6.02 11.55 -8.90
N LEU A 42 -6.78 11.47 -7.81
CA LEU A 42 -7.69 12.52 -7.37
C LEU A 42 -6.93 13.63 -6.62
N THR A 43 -7.63 14.75 -6.43
CA THR A 43 -7.08 15.95 -5.78
C THR A 43 -6.56 15.70 -4.36
N GLY A 44 -5.60 16.51 -3.91
CA GLY A 44 -5.04 16.48 -2.56
C GLY A 44 -4.09 15.32 -2.25
N CYS A 45 -3.84 14.43 -3.20
CA CYS A 45 -2.90 13.33 -3.02
C CYS A 45 -1.45 13.82 -2.94
N ARG A 46 -0.61 13.07 -2.24
CA ARG A 46 0.84 13.26 -2.22
C ARG A 46 1.51 11.95 -2.60
N ILE A 47 2.34 11.99 -3.61
CA ILE A 47 3.04 10.82 -4.14
C ILE A 47 4.54 11.05 -4.02
N GLY A 48 5.22 10.15 -3.35
CA GLY A 48 6.68 10.15 -3.20
C GLY A 48 7.42 9.80 -4.50
N ALA A 49 8.74 9.73 -4.41
CA ALA A 49 9.62 9.45 -5.52
C ALA A 49 9.60 7.95 -5.93
N ASN A 50 9.89 7.68 -7.19
CA ASN A 50 10.08 6.33 -7.75
C ASN A 50 8.89 5.38 -7.52
N SER A 51 7.69 5.89 -7.27
CA SER A 51 6.50 5.08 -7.05
C SER A 51 5.80 4.76 -8.36
N THR A 52 5.27 3.54 -8.46
CA THR A 52 4.66 3.04 -9.69
C THR A 52 3.20 2.65 -9.44
N PHE A 53 2.31 3.18 -10.26
CA PHE A 53 0.89 2.87 -10.25
C PHE A 53 0.56 2.10 -11.53
N GLY A 54 0.14 0.86 -11.37
CA GLY A 54 -0.23 -0.03 -12.46
C GLY A 54 -1.48 0.44 -13.19
N GLN A 55 -1.95 -0.37 -14.12
CA GLN A 55 -3.13 -0.06 -14.91
C GLN A 55 -4.39 -0.03 -14.04
N ASN A 56 -5.30 0.93 -14.32
CA ASN A 56 -6.60 1.02 -13.66
C ASN A 56 -6.51 1.16 -12.14
N VAL A 57 -5.53 1.94 -11.67
CA VAL A 57 -5.38 2.30 -10.26
C VAL A 57 -6.14 3.59 -9.99
N VAL A 58 -6.89 3.62 -8.89
CA VAL A 58 -7.53 4.84 -8.40
C VAL A 58 -6.85 5.24 -7.09
N VAL A 59 -6.37 6.48 -7.02
CA VAL A 59 -5.85 7.07 -5.78
C VAL A 59 -6.83 8.16 -5.36
N GLY A 60 -7.63 7.86 -4.34
CA GLY A 60 -8.70 8.72 -3.86
C GLY A 60 -8.19 9.97 -3.18
N PRO A 61 -9.07 10.96 -2.91
CA PRO A 61 -8.61 12.26 -2.45
C PRO A 61 -7.86 12.16 -1.13
N ASP A 62 -6.85 13.04 -0.97
CA ASP A 62 -6.04 13.20 0.24
C ASP A 62 -5.21 11.95 0.64
N VAL A 63 -5.00 11.01 -0.27
CA VAL A 63 -4.15 9.83 -0.04
C VAL A 63 -2.67 10.21 -0.06
N ILE A 64 -1.91 9.59 0.83
CA ILE A 64 -0.45 9.78 0.91
C ILE A 64 0.23 8.46 0.53
N VAL A 65 1.12 8.52 -0.45
CA VAL A 65 1.97 7.41 -0.88
C VAL A 65 3.42 7.82 -0.76
N GLY A 66 4.20 7.06 -0.01
CA GLY A 66 5.63 7.28 0.18
C GLY A 66 6.48 6.99 -1.05
N ASP A 67 7.79 6.95 -0.85
CA ASP A 67 8.77 6.67 -1.89
C ASP A 67 8.85 5.17 -2.23
N ASN A 68 9.24 4.86 -3.46
CA ASN A 68 9.51 3.49 -3.92
C ASN A 68 8.32 2.51 -3.77
N CYS A 69 7.09 3.00 -3.71
CA CYS A 69 5.90 2.16 -3.64
C CYS A 69 5.56 1.53 -4.99
N LYS A 70 5.01 0.31 -4.94
CA LYS A 70 4.52 -0.40 -6.12
C LYS A 70 3.07 -0.78 -5.93
N ILE A 71 2.17 -0.06 -6.57
CA ILE A 71 0.74 -0.31 -6.57
C ILE A 71 0.39 -1.02 -7.88
N GLN A 72 0.00 -2.28 -7.79
CA GLN A 72 -0.28 -3.11 -8.95
C GLN A 72 -1.66 -2.79 -9.56
N ASN A 73 -2.00 -3.44 -10.67
CA ASN A 73 -3.22 -3.18 -11.43
C ASN A 73 -4.49 -3.36 -10.59
N ASN A 74 -5.52 -2.56 -10.90
CA ASN A 74 -6.86 -2.66 -10.33
C ASN A 74 -6.92 -2.42 -8.81
N VAL A 75 -6.05 -1.62 -8.25
CA VAL A 75 -6.05 -1.22 -6.84
C VAL A 75 -6.71 0.14 -6.69
N SER A 76 -7.62 0.26 -5.71
CA SER A 76 -8.20 1.54 -5.29
C SER A 76 -7.72 1.89 -3.88
N LEU A 77 -7.02 3.02 -3.78
CA LEU A 77 -6.63 3.61 -2.50
C LEU A 77 -7.64 4.71 -2.17
N TYR A 78 -8.52 4.46 -1.21
CA TYR A 78 -9.54 5.43 -0.82
C TYR A 78 -9.03 6.44 0.20
N LYS A 79 -9.75 7.55 0.36
CA LYS A 79 -9.50 8.55 1.40
C LYS A 79 -9.27 7.89 2.77
N GLY A 80 -8.19 8.30 3.45
CA GLY A 80 -7.76 7.73 4.72
C GLY A 80 -6.69 6.64 4.60
N VAL A 81 -6.32 6.22 3.38
CA VAL A 81 -5.19 5.30 3.18
C VAL A 81 -3.89 6.09 3.16
N ARG A 82 -2.90 5.60 3.94
CA ARG A 82 -1.52 6.09 3.93
C ARG A 82 -0.57 4.93 3.75
N LEU A 83 0.26 5.01 2.70
CA LEU A 83 1.33 4.07 2.44
C LEU A 83 2.67 4.74 2.76
N GLU A 84 3.45 4.14 3.63
CA GLU A 84 4.85 4.56 3.85
C GLU A 84 5.75 4.06 2.72
N ASP A 85 7.07 4.32 2.81
CA ASP A 85 8.02 3.98 1.75
C ASP A 85 8.12 2.48 1.49
N GLY A 86 8.33 2.10 0.23
CA GLY A 86 8.61 0.73 -0.17
C GLY A 86 7.44 -0.24 -0.03
N VAL A 87 6.21 0.25 0.12
CA VAL A 87 5.02 -0.60 0.19
C VAL A 87 4.71 -1.24 -1.16
N PHE A 88 4.40 -2.53 -1.13
CA PHE A 88 3.90 -3.28 -2.28
C PHE A 88 2.42 -3.60 -2.10
N CYS A 89 1.58 -3.14 -3.03
CA CYS A 89 0.17 -3.51 -3.15
C CYS A 89 -0.01 -4.45 -4.33
N GLY A 90 -0.31 -5.71 -4.06
CA GLY A 90 -0.56 -6.74 -5.08
C GLY A 90 -1.82 -6.44 -5.91
N PRO A 91 -1.94 -7.04 -7.12
CA PRO A 91 -3.04 -6.76 -8.02
C PRO A 91 -4.39 -7.07 -7.36
N SER A 92 -5.34 -6.18 -7.59
CA SER A 92 -6.72 -6.30 -7.10
C SER A 92 -6.84 -6.42 -5.57
N CYS A 93 -5.85 -5.98 -4.80
CA CYS A 93 -6.06 -5.83 -3.36
C CYS A 93 -7.04 -4.67 -3.11
N VAL A 94 -7.84 -4.80 -2.05
CA VAL A 94 -8.97 -3.91 -1.76
C VAL A 94 -8.78 -3.28 -0.39
N PHE A 95 -8.91 -1.95 -0.33
CA PHE A 95 -9.03 -1.21 0.90
C PHE A 95 -10.48 -0.78 1.09
N THR A 96 -11.04 -0.93 2.28
CA THR A 96 -12.32 -0.30 2.63
C THR A 96 -12.06 1.04 3.32
N ASN A 97 -13.07 1.87 3.51
CA ASN A 97 -12.94 3.16 4.20
C ASN A 97 -13.99 3.39 5.28
N VAL A 98 -15.04 2.55 5.31
CA VAL A 98 -16.10 2.58 6.31
C VAL A 98 -16.55 1.15 6.62
N ASN A 99 -16.90 0.87 7.89
CA ASN A 99 -17.22 -0.50 8.32
C ASN A 99 -18.63 -0.96 7.95
N ASN A 100 -19.57 -0.05 7.89
CA ASN A 100 -21.01 -0.34 7.78
C ASN A 100 -21.71 0.52 6.73
N PRO A 101 -21.30 0.43 5.45
CA PRO A 101 -21.87 1.26 4.38
C PRO A 101 -23.37 0.96 4.18
N ARG A 102 -24.13 2.01 3.87
CA ARG A 102 -25.51 1.95 3.41
C ARG A 102 -25.70 3.06 2.37
N SER A 103 -26.30 2.74 1.24
CA SER A 103 -26.50 3.70 0.15
C SER A 103 -27.35 4.92 0.55
N GLU A 104 -28.32 4.71 1.40
CA GLU A 104 -29.27 5.73 1.86
C GLU A 104 -28.76 6.56 3.04
N ILE A 105 -27.57 6.23 3.60
CA ILE A 105 -27.03 6.89 4.79
C ILE A 105 -25.65 7.47 4.46
N GLU A 106 -25.52 8.78 4.54
CA GLU A 106 -24.24 9.49 4.39
C GLU A 106 -23.30 9.14 5.55
N ARG A 107 -22.12 8.56 5.26
CA ARG A 107 -21.13 8.14 6.24
C ARG A 107 -19.72 8.67 5.98
N LYS A 108 -19.60 9.75 5.20
CA LYS A 108 -18.28 10.33 4.87
C LYS A 108 -17.50 10.79 6.11
N SER A 109 -18.21 11.18 7.17
CA SER A 109 -17.60 11.55 8.47
C SER A 109 -17.07 10.35 9.27
N GLU A 110 -17.44 9.13 8.87
CA GLU A 110 -17.06 7.88 9.55
C GLU A 110 -15.88 7.16 8.87
N PHE A 111 -15.24 7.79 7.87
CA PHE A 111 -14.08 7.20 7.21
C PHE A 111 -12.95 6.96 8.21
N ARG A 112 -12.37 5.76 8.15
CA ARG A 112 -11.29 5.33 9.04
C ARG A 112 -9.98 5.27 8.28
N GLU A 113 -8.93 5.77 8.93
CA GLU A 113 -7.58 5.72 8.38
C GLU A 113 -7.04 4.28 8.38
N THR A 114 -6.29 3.93 7.33
CA THR A 114 -5.52 2.69 7.25
C THR A 114 -4.07 3.05 6.95
N ILE A 115 -3.17 2.69 7.86
CA ILE A 115 -1.74 2.98 7.72
C ILE A 115 -1.02 1.69 7.33
N VAL A 116 -0.29 1.74 6.23
CA VAL A 116 0.59 0.64 5.79
C VAL A 116 2.03 1.10 5.96
N ARG A 117 2.72 0.48 6.90
CA ARG A 117 4.08 0.84 7.30
C ARG A 117 5.10 0.42 6.25
N ARG A 118 6.29 1.00 6.38
CA ARG A 118 7.43 0.82 5.49
C ARG A 118 7.65 -0.64 5.10
N GLY A 119 7.85 -0.89 3.80
CA GLY A 119 8.24 -2.18 3.27
C GLY A 119 7.19 -3.29 3.38
N ALA A 120 5.98 -3.00 3.85
CA ALA A 120 4.92 -3.99 3.92
C ALA A 120 4.53 -4.48 2.52
N SER A 121 4.23 -5.77 2.41
CA SER A 121 3.78 -6.41 1.17
C SER A 121 2.37 -6.96 1.32
N ILE A 122 1.47 -6.49 0.47
CA ILE A 122 0.08 -6.93 0.40
C ILE A 122 -0.08 -7.81 -0.85
N GLY A 123 -0.48 -9.07 -0.67
CA GLY A 123 -0.67 -10.03 -1.75
C GLY A 123 -1.87 -9.69 -2.65
N ALA A 124 -1.97 -10.40 -3.77
CA ALA A 124 -3.08 -10.25 -4.70
C ALA A 124 -4.43 -10.59 -4.04
N ASN A 125 -5.49 -9.86 -4.41
CA ASN A 125 -6.86 -10.07 -3.90
C ASN A 125 -7.01 -10.04 -2.37
N VAL A 126 -6.08 -9.41 -1.66
CA VAL A 126 -6.21 -9.18 -0.21
C VAL A 126 -7.26 -8.12 0.05
N THR A 127 -8.09 -8.31 1.07
CA THR A 127 -8.99 -7.26 1.55
C THR A 127 -8.48 -6.71 2.88
N ILE A 128 -8.31 -5.39 2.96
CA ILE A 128 -7.95 -4.67 4.18
C ILE A 128 -9.18 -3.93 4.69
N VAL A 129 -9.69 -4.35 5.84
CA VAL A 129 -10.76 -3.61 6.54
C VAL A 129 -10.15 -2.34 7.14
N CYS A 130 -10.83 -1.22 6.99
CA CYS A 130 -10.34 0.09 7.42
C CYS A 130 -10.21 0.21 8.95
N GLY A 131 -9.40 1.19 9.38
CA GLY A 131 -9.19 1.49 10.79
C GLY A 131 -8.06 0.68 11.44
N HIS A 132 -7.19 0.09 10.64
CA HIS A 132 -6.10 -0.77 11.10
C HIS A 132 -4.74 -0.31 10.57
N GLU A 133 -3.71 -0.72 11.29
CA GLU A 133 -2.33 -0.52 10.91
C GLU A 133 -1.69 -1.85 10.50
N LEU A 134 -0.99 -1.84 9.37
CA LEU A 134 -0.17 -2.94 8.89
C LEU A 134 1.29 -2.60 9.19
N GLY A 135 1.93 -3.39 10.05
CA GLY A 135 3.29 -3.16 10.53
C GLY A 135 4.34 -3.21 9.43
N GLN A 136 5.52 -2.67 9.74
CA GLN A 136 6.63 -2.61 8.79
C GLN A 136 7.08 -4.01 8.37
N TYR A 137 7.41 -4.15 7.09
CA TYR A 137 7.86 -5.41 6.50
C TYR A 137 6.93 -6.61 6.73
N CYS A 138 5.68 -6.38 7.14
CA CYS A 138 4.71 -7.48 7.21
C CYS A 138 4.37 -7.99 5.81
N PHE A 139 3.91 -9.21 5.74
CA PHE A 139 3.52 -9.85 4.48
C PHE A 139 2.13 -10.45 4.61
N ILE A 140 1.21 -9.95 3.81
CA ILE A 140 -0.16 -10.45 3.76
C ILE A 140 -0.28 -11.38 2.56
N ALA A 141 -0.51 -12.66 2.81
CA ALA A 141 -0.65 -13.66 1.76
C ALA A 141 -1.87 -13.38 0.86
N ALA A 142 -1.77 -13.75 -0.41
CA ALA A 142 -2.84 -13.52 -1.38
C ALA A 142 -4.19 -14.08 -0.89
N GLY A 143 -5.27 -13.34 -1.16
CA GLY A 143 -6.64 -13.71 -0.80
C GLY A 143 -6.99 -13.59 0.69
N ALA A 144 -6.09 -13.10 1.54
CA ALA A 144 -6.37 -12.92 2.97
C ALA A 144 -7.33 -11.74 3.22
N VAL A 145 -8.07 -11.77 4.35
CA VAL A 145 -8.90 -10.66 4.82
C VAL A 145 -8.39 -10.16 6.16
N VAL A 146 -7.78 -8.99 6.16
CA VAL A 146 -7.21 -8.33 7.35
C VAL A 146 -8.33 -7.58 8.07
N THR A 147 -8.59 -7.95 9.33
CA THR A 147 -9.65 -7.40 10.17
C THR A 147 -9.14 -6.82 11.49
N GLY A 148 -7.83 -6.59 11.61
CA GLY A 148 -7.16 -6.06 12.81
C GLY A 148 -5.76 -5.57 12.48
N ASN A 149 -5.10 -4.98 13.45
CA ASN A 149 -3.72 -4.56 13.31
C ASN A 149 -2.79 -5.75 13.03
N VAL A 150 -1.78 -5.51 12.22
CA VAL A 150 -0.78 -6.50 11.84
C VAL A 150 0.56 -6.13 12.46
N PRO A 151 1.21 -7.03 13.21
CA PRO A 151 2.54 -6.78 13.76
C PRO A 151 3.61 -6.57 12.68
N ASP A 152 4.70 -5.91 13.06
CA ASP A 152 5.89 -5.79 12.23
C ASP A 152 6.41 -7.18 11.84
N TYR A 153 6.86 -7.34 10.60
CA TYR A 153 7.40 -8.60 10.05
C TYR A 153 6.45 -9.80 10.08
N ALA A 154 5.18 -9.64 10.47
CA ALA A 154 4.23 -10.76 10.53
C ALA A 154 3.89 -11.30 9.13
N LEU A 155 3.89 -12.63 9.00
CA LEU A 155 3.28 -13.32 7.87
C LEU A 155 1.83 -13.65 8.21
N MET A 156 0.90 -13.04 7.49
CA MET A 156 -0.55 -13.19 7.70
C MET A 156 -1.19 -13.96 6.56
N ALA A 157 -2.15 -14.84 6.87
CA ALA A 157 -2.92 -15.56 5.85
C ALA A 157 -4.33 -15.90 6.37
N GLY A 158 -5.24 -16.17 5.43
CA GLY A 158 -6.59 -16.70 5.72
C GLY A 158 -7.69 -15.65 5.84
N VAL A 159 -8.91 -16.11 6.10
CA VAL A 159 -10.15 -15.32 6.23
C VAL A 159 -10.88 -15.75 7.52
N PRO A 160 -10.84 -14.92 8.58
CA PRO A 160 -10.02 -13.72 8.77
C PRO A 160 -8.53 -14.05 8.85
N ALA A 161 -7.67 -13.10 8.47
CA ALA A 161 -6.23 -13.27 8.47
C ALA A 161 -5.69 -13.52 9.88
N LYS A 162 -4.81 -14.52 9.99
CA LYS A 162 -4.09 -14.86 11.23
C LYS A 162 -2.60 -14.91 10.96
N ARG A 163 -1.78 -14.60 11.96
CA ARG A 163 -0.33 -14.76 11.85
C ARG A 163 0.03 -16.23 11.79
N ILE A 164 0.75 -16.61 10.73
CA ILE A 164 1.22 -17.97 10.46
C ILE A 164 2.75 -18.08 10.46
N GLY A 165 3.45 -17.01 10.81
CA GLY A 165 4.91 -16.96 10.88
C GLY A 165 5.44 -15.53 10.80
N TRP A 166 6.70 -15.43 10.45
CA TRP A 166 7.44 -14.20 10.33
C TRP A 166 8.17 -14.10 8.98
N MET A 167 8.41 -12.88 8.53
CA MET A 167 9.15 -12.56 7.30
C MET A 167 10.38 -11.73 7.64
N SER A 168 11.44 -11.91 6.85
CA SER A 168 12.59 -11.01 6.89
C SER A 168 12.32 -9.71 6.10
N ARG A 169 13.22 -8.74 6.21
CA ARG A 169 13.18 -7.52 5.37
C ARG A 169 13.22 -7.79 3.87
N THR A 170 13.87 -8.89 3.47
CA THR A 170 13.96 -9.26 2.05
C THR A 170 12.76 -10.06 1.55
N GLY A 171 11.76 -10.30 2.43
CA GLY A 171 10.55 -11.04 2.06
C GLY A 171 10.72 -12.56 2.10
N GLN A 172 11.73 -13.06 2.80
CA GLN A 172 11.91 -14.50 3.03
C GLN A 172 11.18 -14.94 4.31
N ARG A 173 10.50 -16.07 4.25
CA ARG A 173 9.88 -16.64 5.44
C ARG A 173 10.97 -17.10 6.42
N LEU A 174 10.88 -16.65 7.66
CA LEU A 174 11.81 -17.06 8.71
C LEU A 174 11.48 -18.47 9.24
N GLY A 175 12.53 -19.25 9.48
CA GLY A 175 12.46 -20.52 10.15
C GLY A 175 12.35 -20.38 11.68
N ARG A 176 12.46 -21.51 12.40
CA ARG A 176 12.45 -21.51 13.88
C ARG A 176 13.67 -20.81 14.50
N ASP A 177 14.75 -20.73 13.77
CA ASP A 177 16.00 -20.08 14.13
C ASP A 177 15.94 -18.55 13.97
N LEU A 178 14.87 -18.01 13.37
CA LEU A 178 14.66 -16.59 13.08
C LEU A 178 15.85 -15.96 12.35
N VAL A 179 16.46 -16.71 11.42
CA VAL A 179 17.55 -16.23 10.56
C VAL A 179 17.04 -16.10 9.13
N CYS A 180 17.33 -14.97 8.49
CA CYS A 180 17.00 -14.79 7.08
C CYS A 180 17.87 -15.72 6.20
N PRO A 181 17.29 -16.64 5.41
CA PRO A 181 18.07 -17.58 4.60
C PRO A 181 18.83 -16.89 3.46
N GLU A 182 18.47 -15.69 3.08
CA GLU A 182 19.10 -14.94 2.00
C GLU A 182 20.26 -14.07 2.47
N THR A 183 20.09 -13.36 3.62
CA THR A 183 21.06 -12.36 4.09
C THR A 183 21.80 -12.77 5.34
N GLY A 184 21.33 -13.78 6.08
CA GLY A 184 21.84 -14.13 7.39
C GLY A 184 21.42 -13.16 8.51
N GLU A 185 20.59 -12.14 8.22
CA GLU A 185 20.06 -11.22 9.24
C GLU A 185 19.28 -12.01 10.29
N ARG A 186 19.55 -11.71 11.54
CA ARG A 186 18.97 -12.41 12.69
C ARG A 186 17.88 -11.57 13.33
N TYR A 187 16.88 -12.25 13.83
CA TYR A 187 15.74 -11.63 14.52
C TYR A 187 15.53 -12.30 15.88
N ARG A 188 14.81 -11.62 16.75
CA ARG A 188 14.29 -12.24 17.98
C ARG A 188 12.82 -11.91 18.17
N GLU A 189 12.08 -12.83 18.75
CA GLU A 189 10.72 -12.60 19.21
C GLU A 189 10.78 -12.01 20.62
N THR A 190 10.10 -10.89 20.82
CA THR A 190 10.03 -10.18 22.10
C THR A 190 9.01 -10.85 23.05
N ALA A 191 9.02 -10.51 24.33
CA ALA A 191 8.12 -11.10 25.32
C ALA A 191 6.63 -10.82 25.05
N ASP A 192 6.33 -9.73 24.34
CA ASP A 192 4.98 -9.35 23.90
C ASP A 192 4.62 -9.90 22.50
N GLY A 193 5.43 -10.81 21.97
CA GLY A 193 5.16 -11.53 20.74
C GLY A 193 5.32 -10.71 19.47
N GLN A 194 6.18 -9.69 19.50
CA GLN A 194 6.61 -8.94 18.33
C GLN A 194 7.94 -9.50 17.79
N LEU A 195 8.31 -9.16 16.57
CA LEU A 195 9.61 -9.49 16.00
C LEU A 195 10.48 -8.25 15.85
N GLU A 196 11.75 -8.34 16.22
CA GLU A 196 12.72 -7.28 16.00
C GLU A 196 14.03 -7.82 15.41
N PRO A 197 14.72 -7.07 14.55
CA PRO A 197 16.06 -7.42 14.07
C PRO A 197 17.08 -7.26 15.21
N LEU A 198 18.14 -8.09 15.17
CA LEU A 198 19.27 -8.04 16.12
C LEU A 198 20.43 -7.21 15.58
#